data_f4da6cdd1c7e993ef8e1b95907e701ba
#
_entry.id   f4da6cdd1c7e993ef8e1b95907e701ba
#
_cell.length_a   1.000
_cell.length_b   1.000
_cell.length_c   1.000
_cell.angle_alpha   90.00
_cell.angle_beta   90.00
_cell.angle_gamma   90.00
#
_symmetry.space_group_name_H-M   'P 1'
#
loop_
_entity.id
_entity.type
_entity.pdbx_description
1 polymer ?
#
loop_
_entity_poly.entity_id
_entity_poly.type
_entity_poly.pdbx_seq_one_letter_code
_entity_poly.pdbx_strand_id
1 'polypeptide(L)'
;MRLPIRHQLLALAALAAMGLPAAALPNVHTVAEAVDAHYNGLRSLQAEFTEIYQGSGSERTESGTLWLKKPGKMRWEYRSPEEKLFVGDGKDAWLYLPVDRQARKSSMRKLGDLRSPLAFLLGKTKLEKELQGLSFAPDVVAWKPEDVVLRGVPRGMEDRVRQVLLEITPQHQIARIMIHGVNESITEYRFSDLKENIVVGDGQFHFSAPAGTEVVEDETGDSP
;
A
#
# COMPACT_ATOMS: atom_id res chain seq x y z
N MET A 1 -10.63 78.42 -47.28
CA MET A 1 -9.68 77.26 -47.21
C MET A 1 -9.92 76.54 -45.87
N ARG A 2 -10.67 75.44 -45.91
CA ARG A 2 -11.10 74.70 -44.69
C ARG A 2 -10.35 73.40 -44.62
N LEU A 3 -9.62 73.14 -43.51
CA LEU A 3 -8.95 71.88 -43.20
C LEU A 3 -9.95 70.91 -42.58
N PRO A 4 -9.89 69.61 -42.88
CA PRO A 4 -10.75 68.62 -42.23
C PRO A 4 -10.13 68.08 -40.95
N ILE A 5 -10.98 67.91 -39.93
CA ILE A 5 -10.69 67.32 -38.63
C ILE A 5 -10.60 65.81 -38.81
N ARG A 6 -9.44 65.25 -38.48
CA ARG A 6 -9.24 63.76 -38.38
C ARG A 6 -9.71 63.29 -37.01
N HIS A 7 -10.75 62.44 -37.03
CA HIS A 7 -11.19 61.71 -35.85
C HIS A 7 -10.24 60.52 -35.63
N GLN A 8 -9.53 60.52 -34.52
CA GLN A 8 -8.80 59.37 -34.02
C GLN A 8 -9.75 58.49 -33.22
N LEU A 9 -10.05 57.31 -33.71
CA LEU A 9 -10.73 56.24 -32.95
C LEU A 9 -9.72 55.55 -32.04
N LEU A 10 -9.87 55.76 -30.72
CA LEU A 10 -9.19 55.00 -29.68
C LEU A 10 -9.88 53.63 -29.56
N ALA A 11 -9.22 52.57 -30.03
CA ALA A 11 -9.64 51.21 -29.79
C ALA A 11 -9.20 50.79 -28.35
N LEU A 12 -10.15 50.67 -27.45
CA LEU A 12 -9.94 50.14 -26.09
C LEU A 12 -9.87 48.61 -26.15
N ALA A 13 -8.65 48.05 -26.08
CA ALA A 13 -8.45 46.60 -26.01
C ALA A 13 -8.76 46.13 -24.56
N ALA A 14 -9.92 45.51 -24.37
CA ALA A 14 -10.27 44.85 -23.11
C ALA A 14 -9.47 43.54 -22.98
N LEU A 15 -8.44 43.52 -22.15
CA LEU A 15 -7.68 42.33 -21.80
C LEU A 15 -8.52 41.50 -20.81
N ALA A 16 -9.22 40.46 -21.34
CA ALA A 16 -9.89 39.47 -20.50
C ALA A 16 -8.84 38.60 -19.80
N ALA A 17 -8.59 38.88 -18.51
CA ALA A 17 -7.81 38.05 -17.65
C ALA A 17 -8.61 36.75 -17.43
N MET A 18 -8.31 35.69 -18.21
CA MET A 18 -8.75 34.33 -17.91
C MET A 18 -8.04 33.90 -16.63
N GLY A 19 -8.70 34.03 -15.49
CA GLY A 19 -8.24 33.44 -14.23
C GLY A 19 -8.21 31.91 -14.41
N LEU A 20 -7.00 31.34 -14.37
CA LEU A 20 -6.85 29.90 -14.25
C LEU A 20 -7.55 29.45 -12.96
N PRO A 21 -8.40 28.42 -12.98
CA PRO A 21 -8.97 27.89 -11.75
C PRO A 21 -7.82 27.45 -10.84
N ALA A 22 -7.72 28.04 -9.66
CA ALA A 22 -6.82 27.56 -8.63
C ALA A 22 -7.23 26.11 -8.34
N ALA A 23 -6.38 25.15 -8.70
CA ALA A 23 -6.61 23.75 -8.33
C ALA A 23 -6.68 23.73 -6.79
N ALA A 24 -7.84 23.37 -6.25
CA ALA A 24 -8.00 23.20 -4.82
C ALA A 24 -6.99 22.14 -4.37
N LEU A 25 -6.24 22.46 -3.31
CA LEU A 25 -5.32 21.48 -2.71
C LEU A 25 -6.13 20.21 -2.36
N PRO A 26 -5.62 19.02 -2.68
CA PRO A 26 -6.33 17.79 -2.40
C PRO A 26 -6.63 17.71 -0.90
N ASN A 27 -7.88 17.37 -0.58
CA ASN A 27 -8.28 17.09 0.79
C ASN A 27 -7.88 15.65 1.13
N VAL A 28 -7.33 15.43 2.33
CA VAL A 28 -6.89 14.09 2.79
C VAL A 28 -8.03 13.07 2.72
N HIS A 29 -9.26 13.47 3.05
CA HIS A 29 -10.45 12.62 2.95
C HIS A 29 -10.73 12.17 1.52
N THR A 30 -10.66 13.10 0.56
CA THR A 30 -10.87 12.78 -0.85
C THR A 30 -9.82 11.81 -1.38
N VAL A 31 -8.55 11.98 -0.98
CA VAL A 31 -7.48 11.05 -1.36
C VAL A 31 -7.72 9.68 -0.74
N ALA A 32 -8.06 9.62 0.56
CA ALA A 32 -8.34 8.37 1.25
C ALA A 32 -9.53 7.61 0.63
N GLU A 33 -10.62 8.31 0.35
CA GLU A 33 -11.81 7.73 -0.33
C GLU A 33 -11.45 7.20 -1.72
N ALA A 34 -10.63 7.90 -2.47
CA ALA A 34 -10.20 7.48 -3.81
C ALA A 34 -9.32 6.22 -3.75
N VAL A 35 -8.38 6.13 -2.79
CA VAL A 35 -7.58 4.94 -2.53
C VAL A 35 -8.48 3.76 -2.12
N ASP A 36 -9.42 3.99 -1.19
CA ASP A 36 -10.38 2.97 -0.76
C ASP A 36 -11.22 2.45 -1.94
N ALA A 37 -11.73 3.36 -2.78
CA ALA A 37 -12.51 3.01 -3.98
C ALA A 37 -11.67 2.19 -4.96
N HIS A 38 -10.41 2.62 -5.20
CA HIS A 38 -9.48 1.93 -6.07
C HIS A 38 -9.26 0.48 -5.61
N TYR A 39 -8.75 0.28 -4.38
CA TYR A 39 -8.44 -1.05 -3.88
C TYR A 39 -9.69 -1.90 -3.66
N ASN A 40 -10.82 -1.31 -3.23
CA ASN A 40 -12.08 -2.04 -3.09
C ASN A 40 -12.65 -2.50 -4.44
N GLY A 41 -12.36 -1.79 -5.52
CA GLY A 41 -12.75 -2.13 -6.89
C GLY A 41 -11.93 -3.26 -7.52
N LEU A 42 -10.72 -3.53 -7.03
CA LEU A 42 -9.85 -4.57 -7.57
C LEU A 42 -10.37 -5.98 -7.26
N ARG A 43 -10.22 -6.90 -8.20
CA ARG A 43 -10.46 -8.34 -8.03
C ARG A 43 -9.17 -9.09 -7.76
N SER A 44 -8.07 -8.65 -8.37
CA SER A 44 -6.73 -9.22 -8.23
C SER A 44 -5.68 -8.15 -8.48
N LEU A 45 -4.50 -8.36 -7.94
CA LEU A 45 -3.32 -7.51 -8.09
C LEU A 45 -2.08 -8.40 -8.17
N GLN A 46 -1.14 -8.06 -9.03
CA GLN A 46 0.24 -8.52 -8.98
C GLN A 46 1.15 -7.31 -8.90
N ALA A 47 2.21 -7.40 -8.10
CA ALA A 47 3.24 -6.38 -8.03
C ALA A 47 4.60 -7.01 -7.73
N GLU A 48 5.66 -6.40 -8.21
CA GLU A 48 6.99 -6.63 -7.66
C GLU A 48 7.10 -5.80 -6.37
N PHE A 49 7.77 -6.35 -5.36
CA PHE A 49 7.99 -5.65 -4.10
C PHE A 49 9.46 -5.69 -3.67
N THR A 50 9.85 -4.66 -2.94
CA THR A 50 11.07 -4.62 -2.12
C THR A 50 10.66 -4.29 -0.70
N GLU A 51 11.06 -5.12 0.25
CA GLU A 51 10.92 -4.91 1.68
C GLU A 51 12.27 -4.53 2.27
N ILE A 52 12.35 -3.42 2.97
CA ILE A 52 13.54 -2.94 3.65
C ILE A 52 13.20 -2.84 5.14
N TYR A 53 13.90 -3.60 5.95
CA TYR A 53 13.79 -3.53 7.40
C TYR A 53 15.03 -2.88 7.98
N GLN A 54 14.83 -1.93 8.88
CA GLN A 54 15.87 -1.27 9.66
C GLN A 54 15.46 -1.30 11.13
N GLY A 55 16.30 -1.84 11.98
CA GLY A 55 16.03 -1.90 13.42
C GLY A 55 17.09 -2.68 14.19
N SER A 56 17.27 -2.35 15.46
CA SER A 56 18.22 -3.01 16.37
C SER A 56 19.64 -3.11 15.81
N GLY A 57 20.08 -2.10 15.03
CA GLY A 57 21.40 -2.06 14.41
C GLY A 57 21.56 -2.98 13.20
N SER A 58 20.50 -3.57 12.69
CA SER A 58 20.49 -4.40 11.48
C SER A 58 19.65 -3.77 10.37
N GLU A 59 20.08 -4.00 9.13
CA GLU A 59 19.33 -3.68 7.92
C GLU A 59 19.20 -4.93 7.07
N ARG A 60 18.01 -5.19 6.54
CA ARG A 60 17.72 -6.29 5.65
C ARG A 60 16.87 -5.81 4.50
N THR A 61 17.29 -6.16 3.29
CA THR A 61 16.52 -5.90 2.06
C THR A 61 16.13 -7.22 1.43
N GLU A 62 14.85 -7.39 1.20
CA GLU A 62 14.26 -8.56 0.57
C GLU A 62 13.40 -8.13 -0.62
N SER A 63 13.27 -8.99 -1.63
CA SER A 63 12.46 -8.65 -2.79
C SER A 63 11.79 -9.89 -3.40
N GLY A 64 10.71 -9.65 -4.12
CA GLY A 64 9.96 -10.73 -4.72
C GLY A 64 8.71 -10.23 -5.46
N THR A 65 7.78 -11.16 -5.67
CA THR A 65 6.49 -10.87 -6.31
C THR A 65 5.35 -11.13 -5.33
N LEU A 66 4.39 -10.22 -5.35
CA LEU A 66 3.14 -10.30 -4.61
C LEU A 66 1.99 -10.59 -5.58
N TRP A 67 1.10 -11.52 -5.20
CA TRP A 67 -0.22 -11.70 -5.81
C TRP A 67 -1.30 -11.60 -4.75
N LEU A 68 -2.34 -10.84 -5.08
CA LEU A 68 -3.56 -10.74 -4.28
C LEU A 68 -4.74 -11.15 -5.14
N LYS A 69 -5.70 -11.85 -4.54
CA LYS A 69 -6.98 -12.18 -5.16
C LYS A 69 -8.09 -12.15 -4.13
N LYS A 70 -9.14 -11.43 -4.43
CA LYS A 70 -10.31 -11.40 -3.54
C LYS A 70 -11.17 -12.66 -3.67
N PRO A 71 -11.80 -13.10 -2.57
CA PRO A 71 -11.66 -12.57 -1.22
C PRO A 71 -10.45 -13.17 -0.48
N GLY A 72 -9.61 -12.31 0.13
CA GLY A 72 -8.65 -12.68 1.17
C GLY A 72 -7.49 -13.59 0.79
N LYS A 73 -7.25 -13.86 -0.50
CA LYS A 73 -6.15 -14.70 -0.95
C LYS A 73 -4.92 -13.86 -1.24
N MET A 74 -3.75 -14.34 -0.80
CA MET A 74 -2.47 -13.67 -1.05
C MET A 74 -1.34 -14.68 -1.21
N ARG A 75 -0.32 -14.28 -1.99
CA ARG A 75 0.92 -14.99 -2.15
C ARG A 75 2.06 -13.99 -2.22
N TRP A 76 3.04 -14.12 -1.34
CA TRP A 76 4.29 -13.38 -1.36
C TRP A 76 5.40 -14.36 -1.63
N GLU A 77 6.08 -14.19 -2.74
CA GLU A 77 7.17 -15.04 -3.17
C GLU A 77 8.46 -14.23 -3.14
N TYR A 78 9.23 -14.40 -2.07
CA TYR A 78 10.53 -13.77 -1.89
C TYR A 78 11.57 -14.54 -2.71
N ARG A 79 12.41 -13.82 -3.42
CA ARG A 79 13.48 -14.38 -4.26
C ARG A 79 14.87 -13.95 -3.84
N SER A 80 15.00 -12.87 -3.11
CA SER A 80 16.29 -12.31 -2.70
C SER A 80 16.20 -11.73 -1.29
N PRO A 81 17.24 -11.88 -0.45
CA PRO A 81 18.46 -12.67 -0.67
C PRO A 81 18.21 -14.19 -0.56
N GLU A 82 17.12 -14.58 0.12
CA GLU A 82 16.74 -15.97 0.35
C GLU A 82 15.29 -16.21 -0.09
N GLU A 83 15.05 -17.41 -0.60
CA GLU A 83 13.71 -17.81 -0.96
C GLU A 83 12.83 -18.01 0.29
N LYS A 84 11.68 -17.35 0.30
CA LYS A 84 10.61 -17.54 1.28
C LYS A 84 9.29 -17.51 0.53
N LEU A 85 8.31 -18.22 1.05
CA LEU A 85 6.98 -18.22 0.49
C LEU A 85 5.95 -18.00 1.59
N PHE A 86 5.15 -16.97 1.44
CA PHE A 86 3.93 -16.81 2.23
C PHE A 86 2.72 -17.00 1.33
N VAL A 87 1.80 -17.87 1.75
CA VAL A 87 0.56 -18.13 1.01
C VAL A 87 -0.62 -18.10 1.97
N GLY A 88 -1.63 -17.30 1.65
CA GLY A 88 -2.92 -17.30 2.32
C GLY A 88 -4.03 -17.66 1.33
N ASP A 89 -4.86 -18.63 1.66
CA ASP A 89 -5.96 -19.11 0.82
C ASP A 89 -7.31 -18.44 1.14
N GLY A 90 -7.30 -17.53 2.13
CA GLY A 90 -8.48 -16.88 2.69
C GLY A 90 -8.98 -17.50 4.00
N LYS A 91 -8.49 -18.69 4.37
CA LYS A 91 -8.77 -19.39 5.62
C LYS A 91 -7.50 -19.67 6.40
N ASP A 92 -6.56 -20.34 5.78
CA ASP A 92 -5.27 -20.71 6.34
C ASP A 92 -4.15 -19.89 5.69
N ALA A 93 -3.07 -19.67 6.43
CA ALA A 93 -1.85 -19.05 5.98
C ALA A 93 -0.66 -19.95 6.25
N TRP A 94 0.26 -19.95 5.30
CA TRP A 94 1.48 -20.72 5.35
C TRP A 94 2.68 -19.80 5.15
N LEU A 95 3.68 -19.94 6.01
CA LEU A 95 5.02 -19.42 5.80
C LEU A 95 5.98 -20.58 5.61
N TYR A 96 6.57 -20.69 4.43
CA TYR A 96 7.53 -21.72 4.10
C TYR A 96 8.92 -21.14 3.91
N LEU A 97 9.90 -21.72 4.60
CA LEU A 97 11.31 -21.39 4.59
C LEU A 97 12.06 -22.60 3.98
N PRO A 98 12.36 -22.57 2.66
CA PRO A 98 12.99 -23.70 1.97
C PRO A 98 14.34 -24.10 2.56
N VAL A 99 15.16 -23.11 2.95
CA VAL A 99 16.50 -23.33 3.53
C VAL A 99 16.42 -24.16 4.82
N ASP A 100 15.44 -23.85 5.67
CA ASP A 100 15.21 -24.54 6.94
C ASP A 100 14.38 -25.81 6.79
N ARG A 101 13.80 -26.05 5.60
CA ARG A 101 12.79 -27.09 5.34
C ARG A 101 11.65 -27.05 6.34
N GLN A 102 11.22 -25.84 6.71
CA GLN A 102 10.16 -25.63 7.69
C GLN A 102 8.99 -24.89 7.06
N ALA A 103 7.78 -25.34 7.37
CA ALA A 103 6.54 -24.65 7.03
C ALA A 103 5.73 -24.42 8.29
N ARG A 104 5.32 -23.17 8.52
CA ARG A 104 4.45 -22.79 9.62
C ARG A 104 3.04 -22.53 9.09
N LYS A 105 2.07 -23.19 9.68
CA LYS A 105 0.65 -22.98 9.38
C LYS A 105 -0.01 -22.14 10.48
N SER A 106 -0.80 -21.18 10.10
CA SER A 106 -1.62 -20.37 11.00
C SER A 106 -2.97 -20.03 10.35
N SER A 107 -3.90 -19.51 11.15
CA SER A 107 -5.18 -19.05 10.62
C SER A 107 -5.03 -17.63 10.03
N MET A 108 -5.65 -17.38 8.86
CA MET A 108 -5.75 -16.04 8.28
C MET A 108 -6.44 -15.03 9.20
N ARG A 109 -7.30 -15.47 10.13
CA ARG A 109 -7.87 -14.60 11.16
C ARG A 109 -6.81 -14.04 12.11
N LYS A 110 -5.86 -14.88 12.55
CA LYS A 110 -4.74 -14.41 13.39
C LYS A 110 -3.88 -13.39 12.67
N LEU A 111 -3.72 -13.50 11.34
CA LEU A 111 -3.03 -12.50 10.52
C LEU A 111 -3.85 -11.23 10.35
N GLY A 112 -5.17 -11.33 10.30
CA GLY A 112 -6.09 -10.18 10.35
C GLY A 112 -6.05 -9.47 11.70
N ASP A 113 -5.89 -10.23 12.81
CA ASP A 113 -5.68 -9.66 14.14
C ASP A 113 -4.29 -9.02 14.30
N LEU A 114 -3.32 -9.41 13.46
CA LEU A 114 -2.05 -8.70 13.33
C LEU A 114 -2.19 -7.36 12.60
N ARG A 115 -3.41 -7.02 12.14
CA ARG A 115 -3.79 -5.75 11.50
C ARG A 115 -2.65 -5.19 10.66
N SER A 116 -2.11 -6.08 9.79
CA SER A 116 -0.98 -5.72 8.95
C SER A 116 -1.35 -4.51 8.11
N PRO A 117 -0.53 -3.45 8.06
CA PRO A 117 -0.72 -2.34 7.12
C PRO A 117 -0.85 -2.79 5.67
N LEU A 118 -0.39 -3.99 5.33
CA LEU A 118 -0.59 -4.64 4.03
C LEU A 118 -2.04 -5.06 3.77
N ALA A 119 -2.90 -5.10 4.80
CA ALA A 119 -4.34 -5.37 4.65
C ALA A 119 -5.03 -4.32 3.78
N PHE A 120 -4.49 -3.10 3.70
CA PHE A 120 -5.00 -2.06 2.79
C PHE A 120 -4.97 -2.51 1.33
N LEU A 121 -3.96 -3.28 0.93
CA LEU A 121 -3.85 -3.82 -0.43
C LEU A 121 -4.91 -4.86 -0.75
N LEU A 122 -5.48 -5.53 0.27
CA LEU A 122 -6.53 -6.54 0.10
C LEU A 122 -7.90 -5.93 -0.16
N GLY A 123 -8.08 -4.63 0.06
CA GLY A 123 -9.37 -3.95 0.05
C GLY A 123 -10.30 -4.44 1.17
N LYS A 124 -11.52 -3.91 1.24
CA LYS A 124 -12.49 -4.02 2.34
C LYS A 124 -12.16 -3.15 3.55
N THR A 125 -11.18 -2.27 3.43
CA THR A 125 -10.81 -1.32 4.46
C THR A 125 -11.29 0.07 4.08
N LYS A 126 -11.40 0.91 5.09
CA LYS A 126 -11.53 2.35 4.92
C LYS A 126 -10.36 2.99 5.67
N LEU A 127 -9.46 3.65 4.95
CA LEU A 127 -8.25 4.23 5.54
C LEU A 127 -8.56 5.08 6.76
N GLU A 128 -9.61 5.89 6.71
CA GLU A 128 -10.02 6.72 7.85
C GLU A 128 -10.53 5.95 9.07
N LYS A 129 -11.07 4.75 8.85
CA LYS A 129 -11.51 3.88 9.95
C LYS A 129 -10.36 3.11 10.56
N GLU A 130 -9.40 2.71 9.72
CA GLU A 130 -8.26 1.91 10.14
C GLU A 130 -7.12 2.76 10.71
N LEU A 131 -6.96 4.00 10.21
CA LEU A 131 -5.88 4.90 10.61
C LEU A 131 -6.44 6.06 11.46
N GLN A 132 -5.98 6.14 12.69
CA GLN A 132 -6.26 7.29 13.57
C GLN A 132 -5.35 8.46 13.18
N GLY A 133 -5.91 9.69 13.18
CA GLY A 133 -5.16 10.91 12.88
C GLY A 133 -4.66 10.99 11.43
N LEU A 134 -5.43 10.42 10.49
CA LEU A 134 -5.08 10.45 9.08
C LEU A 134 -4.87 11.87 8.59
N SER A 135 -3.70 12.16 8.03
CA SER A 135 -3.30 13.48 7.54
C SER A 135 -2.25 13.37 6.44
N PHE A 136 -2.01 14.45 5.70
CA PHE A 136 -0.83 14.53 4.84
C PHE A 136 0.45 14.58 5.66
N ALA A 137 1.54 14.08 5.09
CA ALA A 137 2.88 14.09 5.66
C ALA A 137 3.86 14.91 4.80
N PRO A 138 3.74 16.26 4.77
CA PRO A 138 4.54 17.11 3.89
C PRO A 138 6.03 17.15 4.29
N ASP A 139 6.37 16.70 5.47
CA ASP A 139 7.72 16.52 6.00
C ASP A 139 8.41 15.26 5.49
N VAL A 140 7.68 14.37 4.81
CA VAL A 140 8.21 13.14 4.22
C VAL A 140 8.38 13.32 2.72
N VAL A 141 9.60 13.09 2.22
CA VAL A 141 9.90 13.20 0.79
C VAL A 141 9.27 12.01 0.06
N ALA A 142 8.37 12.31 -0.88
CA ALA A 142 7.82 11.32 -1.80
C ALA A 142 8.89 10.91 -2.82
N TRP A 143 8.80 9.70 -3.36
CA TRP A 143 9.71 9.22 -4.41
C TRP A 143 9.54 9.97 -5.71
N LYS A 144 8.27 10.28 -6.03
CA LYS A 144 7.94 11.06 -7.21
C LYS A 144 7.29 12.36 -6.76
N PRO A 145 7.64 13.50 -7.41
CA PRO A 145 7.10 14.79 -7.03
C PRO A 145 5.56 14.89 -7.10
N GLU A 146 4.94 14.08 -7.95
CA GLU A 146 3.49 14.03 -8.13
C GLU A 146 2.76 13.19 -7.08
N ASP A 147 3.47 12.36 -6.32
CA ASP A 147 2.88 11.51 -5.29
C ASP A 147 2.63 12.30 -4.00
N VAL A 148 1.63 11.88 -3.25
CA VAL A 148 1.35 12.43 -1.93
C VAL A 148 1.59 11.39 -0.85
N VAL A 149 2.05 11.83 0.32
CA VAL A 149 2.25 10.91 1.46
C VAL A 149 1.19 11.19 2.52
N LEU A 150 0.47 10.14 2.89
CA LEU A 150 -0.46 10.12 4.01
C LEU A 150 0.21 9.49 5.23
N ARG A 151 -0.17 9.95 6.44
CA ARG A 151 0.22 9.31 7.70
C ARG A 151 -0.98 9.04 8.58
N GLY A 152 -0.87 8.02 9.43
CA GLY A 152 -1.84 7.72 10.46
C GLY A 152 -1.32 6.62 11.39
N VAL A 153 -2.00 6.40 12.51
CA VAL A 153 -1.68 5.33 13.46
C VAL A 153 -2.71 4.21 13.29
N PRO A 154 -2.30 2.97 12.98
CA PRO A 154 -3.25 1.86 12.86
C PRO A 154 -3.96 1.60 14.18
N ARG A 155 -5.30 1.58 14.16
CA ARG A 155 -6.12 1.35 15.35
C ARG A 155 -5.90 -0.05 15.91
N GLY A 156 -5.70 -0.13 17.22
CA GLY A 156 -5.43 -1.37 17.96
C GLY A 156 -4.04 -1.95 17.71
N MET A 157 -3.11 -1.12 17.20
CA MET A 157 -1.68 -1.42 17.09
C MET A 157 -0.81 -0.33 17.71
N GLU A 158 -1.40 0.57 18.47
CA GLU A 158 -0.75 1.74 19.05
C GLU A 158 0.41 1.36 19.99
N ASP A 159 0.36 0.14 20.57
CA ASP A 159 1.40 -0.46 21.39
C ASP A 159 2.62 -0.94 20.60
N ARG A 160 2.50 -1.13 19.29
CA ARG A 160 3.55 -1.69 18.42
C ARG A 160 3.97 -0.78 17.29
N VAL A 161 3.03 0.02 16.78
CA VAL A 161 3.23 0.87 15.60
C VAL A 161 3.01 2.33 15.97
N ARG A 162 4.05 3.15 15.83
CA ARG A 162 4.01 4.60 16.07
C ARG A 162 3.23 5.32 14.97
N GLN A 163 3.48 4.96 13.74
CA GLN A 163 2.79 5.49 12.57
C GLN A 163 2.98 4.59 11.35
N VAL A 164 2.07 4.72 10.40
CA VAL A 164 2.20 4.22 9.03
C VAL A 164 2.17 5.40 8.08
N LEU A 165 3.04 5.36 7.08
CA LEU A 165 3.08 6.30 5.97
C LEU A 165 2.70 5.56 4.70
N LEU A 166 1.81 6.13 3.90
CA LEU A 166 1.35 5.60 2.62
C LEU A 166 1.67 6.61 1.54
N GLU A 167 2.52 6.26 0.59
CA GLU A 167 2.76 7.05 -0.61
C GLU A 167 1.77 6.67 -1.68
N ILE A 168 1.03 7.65 -2.16
CA ILE A 168 -0.11 7.49 -3.06
C ILE A 168 0.19 8.20 -4.37
N THR A 169 0.10 7.45 -5.46
CA THR A 169 0.24 7.99 -6.81
C THR A 169 -0.99 8.79 -7.25
N PRO A 170 -0.88 9.62 -8.30
CA PRO A 170 -2.05 10.30 -8.89
C PRO A 170 -3.16 9.35 -9.37
N GLN A 171 -2.83 8.06 -9.61
CA GLN A 171 -3.79 7.00 -9.96
C GLN A 171 -4.38 6.32 -8.72
N HIS A 172 -4.14 6.85 -7.52
CA HIS A 172 -4.59 6.33 -6.22
C HIS A 172 -4.05 4.94 -5.88
N GLN A 173 -2.91 4.57 -6.47
CA GLN A 173 -2.18 3.35 -6.14
C GLN A 173 -1.24 3.63 -4.96
N ILE A 174 -1.06 2.65 -4.09
CA ILE A 174 -0.07 2.69 -3.01
C ILE A 174 1.27 2.26 -3.61
N ALA A 175 2.18 3.22 -3.78
CA ALA A 175 3.53 2.97 -4.28
C ALA A 175 4.48 2.50 -3.17
N ARG A 176 4.26 2.99 -1.94
CA ARG A 176 5.13 2.71 -0.79
C ARG A 176 4.32 2.69 0.51
N ILE A 177 4.68 1.76 1.39
CA ILE A 177 4.20 1.69 2.77
C ILE A 177 5.40 1.73 3.70
N MET A 178 5.45 2.66 4.65
CA MET A 178 6.47 2.69 5.70
C MET A 178 5.79 2.50 7.06
N ILE A 179 6.29 1.57 7.84
CA ILE A 179 5.79 1.23 9.17
C ILE A 179 6.87 1.59 10.17
N HIS A 180 6.58 2.54 11.04
CA HIS A 180 7.48 2.95 12.12
C HIS A 180 7.03 2.27 13.40
N GLY A 181 7.84 1.34 13.90
CA GLY A 181 7.61 0.68 15.17
C GLY A 181 7.86 1.58 16.39
N VAL A 182 7.26 1.27 17.52
CA VAL A 182 7.53 1.97 18.79
C VAL A 182 8.95 1.69 19.30
N ASN A 183 9.57 0.59 18.87
CA ASN A 183 10.96 0.18 19.13
C ASN A 183 11.97 0.82 18.17
N GLU A 184 11.58 1.89 17.44
CA GLU A 184 12.39 2.60 16.45
C GLU A 184 12.73 1.79 15.19
N SER A 185 12.15 0.62 15.00
CA SER A 185 12.26 -0.10 13.75
C SER A 185 11.47 0.59 12.63
N ILE A 186 11.96 0.45 11.41
CA ILE A 186 11.27 0.90 10.20
C ILE A 186 11.20 -0.30 9.26
N THR A 187 10.00 -0.59 8.77
CA THR A 187 9.79 -1.53 7.66
C THR A 187 9.20 -0.75 6.50
N GLU A 188 9.86 -0.78 5.37
CA GLU A 188 9.42 -0.10 4.15
C GLU A 188 9.12 -1.12 3.06
N TYR A 189 7.91 -1.08 2.52
CA TYR A 189 7.51 -1.83 1.33
C TYR A 189 7.40 -0.89 0.14
N ARG A 190 8.07 -1.22 -0.94
CA ARG A 190 8.04 -0.53 -2.23
C ARG A 190 7.41 -1.43 -3.25
N PHE A 191 6.44 -0.90 -4.00
CA PHE A 191 5.75 -1.66 -5.04
C PHE A 191 6.03 -1.09 -6.41
N SER A 192 6.27 -1.99 -7.37
CA SER A 192 6.48 -1.66 -8.78
C SER A 192 5.76 -2.68 -9.67
N ASP A 193 5.69 -2.39 -10.97
CA ASP A 193 5.09 -3.27 -11.97
C ASP A 193 3.69 -3.77 -11.61
N LEU A 194 2.86 -2.87 -11.04
CA LEU A 194 1.50 -3.19 -10.64
C LEU A 194 0.65 -3.60 -11.85
N LYS A 195 0.07 -4.79 -11.77
CA LYS A 195 -0.88 -5.34 -12.76
C LYS A 195 -2.19 -5.67 -12.06
N GLU A 196 -3.21 -4.93 -12.41
CA GLU A 196 -4.51 -4.98 -11.77
C GLU A 196 -5.50 -5.84 -12.55
N ASN A 197 -6.43 -6.48 -11.84
CA ASN A 197 -7.49 -7.28 -12.40
C ASN A 197 -7.00 -8.39 -13.37
N ILE A 198 -5.81 -8.93 -13.10
CA ILE A 198 -5.23 -10.03 -13.87
C ILE A 198 -6.01 -11.33 -13.65
N VAL A 199 -5.94 -12.23 -14.64
CA VAL A 199 -6.46 -13.59 -14.48
C VAL A 199 -5.44 -14.42 -13.70
N VAL A 200 -5.81 -14.80 -12.48
CA VAL A 200 -4.97 -15.65 -11.62
C VAL A 200 -5.78 -16.83 -11.11
N GLY A 201 -5.25 -18.05 -11.29
CA GLY A 201 -5.89 -19.29 -10.87
C GLY A 201 -5.85 -19.47 -9.35
N ASP A 202 -6.87 -20.13 -8.79
CA ASP A 202 -6.94 -20.37 -7.33
C ASP A 202 -5.83 -21.29 -6.83
N GLY A 203 -5.31 -22.18 -7.68
CA GLY A 203 -4.19 -23.06 -7.36
C GLY A 203 -2.92 -22.31 -6.95
N GLN A 204 -2.75 -21.05 -7.40
CA GLN A 204 -1.62 -20.21 -7.02
C GLN A 204 -1.62 -19.83 -5.53
N PHE A 205 -2.80 -19.90 -4.89
CA PHE A 205 -2.99 -19.62 -3.47
C PHE A 205 -3.13 -20.89 -2.63
N HIS A 206 -2.72 -22.01 -3.16
CA HIS A 206 -2.66 -23.29 -2.44
C HIS A 206 -1.20 -23.64 -2.16
N PHE A 207 -0.93 -24.07 -0.92
CA PHE A 207 0.39 -24.57 -0.51
C PHE A 207 0.30 -26.01 -0.08
N SER A 208 1.23 -26.82 -0.57
CA SER A 208 1.47 -28.18 -0.10
C SER A 208 2.92 -28.30 0.31
N ALA A 209 3.18 -28.69 1.54
CA ALA A 209 4.52 -28.83 2.05
C ALA A 209 5.31 -29.87 1.24
N PRO A 210 6.49 -29.53 0.70
CA PRO A 210 7.36 -30.51 0.02
C PRO A 210 7.75 -31.67 0.94
N ALA A 211 8.11 -32.81 0.35
CA ALA A 211 8.57 -33.97 1.11
C ALA A 211 9.79 -33.61 1.98
N GLY A 212 9.78 -34.03 3.25
CA GLY A 212 10.83 -33.73 4.21
C GLY A 212 10.76 -32.34 4.83
N THR A 213 9.66 -31.62 4.64
CA THR A 213 9.40 -30.34 5.33
C THR A 213 8.84 -30.63 6.72
N GLU A 214 9.40 -30.00 7.74
CA GLU A 214 8.80 -29.96 9.08
C GLU A 214 7.63 -28.98 9.05
N VAL A 215 6.45 -29.46 9.46
CA VAL A 215 5.25 -28.61 9.54
C VAL A 215 4.97 -28.29 11.01
N VAL A 216 4.99 -26.99 11.34
CA VAL A 216 4.63 -26.48 12.65
C VAL A 216 3.29 -25.78 12.54
N GLU A 217 2.32 -26.20 13.30
CA GLU A 217 1.02 -25.51 13.42
C GLU A 217 1.06 -24.58 14.66
N ASP A 218 0.70 -23.31 14.46
CA ASP A 218 0.46 -22.42 15.59
C ASP A 218 -0.78 -22.94 16.32
N GLU A 219 -0.60 -23.49 17.51
CA GLU A 219 -1.70 -23.98 18.33
C GLU A 219 -2.83 -22.95 18.37
N THR A 220 -4.00 -23.37 17.91
CA THR A 220 -5.22 -22.59 18.09
C THR A 220 -5.48 -22.56 19.60
N GLY A 221 -5.20 -21.41 20.22
CA GLY A 221 -5.69 -21.13 21.57
C GLY A 221 -7.21 -21.00 21.56
N ASP A 222 -7.92 -22.05 21.22
CA ASP A 222 -9.28 -22.34 21.63
C ASP A 222 -9.15 -23.23 22.88
N SER A 223 -8.85 -22.61 24.02
CA SER A 223 -9.27 -23.18 25.28
C SER A 223 -10.70 -22.76 25.53
N PRO A 224 -11.54 -23.69 25.96
CA PRO A 224 -13.00 -23.50 26.14
C PRO A 224 -13.38 -22.42 27.14
#